data_4a435690167838924c34daf482f56661
#
_entry.id   4a435690167838924c34daf482f56661
#
_cell.length_a   1.000
_cell.length_b   1.000
_cell.length_c   1.000
_cell.angle_alpha   90.00
_cell.angle_beta   90.00
_cell.angle_gamma   90.00
#
_symmetry.space_group_name_H-M   'P 1'
#
loop_
_entity.id
_entity.type
_entity.pdbx_description
1 polymer ?
#
loop_
_entity_poly.entity_id
_entity_poly.type
_entity_poly.pdbx_seq_one_letter_code
_entity_poly.pdbx_strand_id
1 'polypeptide(L)'
;MIELLASDYRPWVQDALAYSICFAALVWGAGPERAVALVWLVCFEFSLSLYRLALGTGYQVETTDLVLASIDTLAGLLWVVIALNANRNYPLFIAALQLLVMAAHLVRGLIESIAPIAYAIMIVAPGWLQLFILAAGLTRHIQRKRGYGPYREWRVPVRWFGLLPAQREKGWCHDRR
;
A
#
# COMPACT_ATOMS: atom_id res chain seq x y z
N MET A 1 18.02 4.58 17.49
CA MET A 1 16.82 4.05 16.79
C MET A 1 15.52 4.50 17.42
N ILE A 2 15.41 4.52 18.75
CA ILE A 2 14.22 5.05 19.48
C ILE A 2 14.11 6.57 19.30
N GLU A 3 15.22 7.30 19.28
CA GLU A 3 15.24 8.76 19.06
C GLU A 3 14.76 9.15 17.66
N LEU A 4 15.04 8.34 16.63
CA LEU A 4 14.52 8.53 15.26
C LEU A 4 13.00 8.31 15.18
N LEU A 5 12.46 7.42 16.01
CA LEU A 5 11.02 7.17 16.10
C LEU A 5 10.27 8.28 16.85
N ALA A 6 10.97 9.06 17.68
CA ALA A 6 10.43 10.15 18.49
C ALA A 6 10.73 11.55 17.91
N SER A 7 11.47 11.64 16.77
CA SER A 7 11.87 12.94 16.20
C SER A 7 10.75 13.57 15.38
N ASP A 8 10.64 14.90 15.43
CA ASP A 8 9.69 15.70 14.64
C ASP A 8 9.92 15.58 13.11
N TYR A 9 11.10 15.08 12.69
CA TYR A 9 11.45 14.85 11.29
C TYR A 9 10.89 13.53 10.71
N ARG A 10 10.45 12.60 11.54
CA ARG A 10 9.97 11.28 11.11
C ARG A 10 8.83 11.34 10.08
N PRO A 11 7.77 12.13 10.28
CA PRO A 11 6.68 12.22 9.29
C PRO A 11 7.18 12.73 7.95
N TRP A 12 8.00 13.75 7.92
CA TRP A 12 8.56 14.33 6.69
C TRP A 12 9.41 13.35 5.88
N VAL A 13 10.22 12.54 6.57
CA VAL A 13 11.05 11.51 5.90
C VAL A 13 10.18 10.41 5.34
N GLN A 14 9.16 9.97 6.06
CA GLN A 14 8.23 8.95 5.60
C GLN A 14 7.42 9.45 4.40
N ASP A 15 6.88 10.65 4.48
CA ASP A 15 6.11 11.26 3.40
C ASP A 15 6.98 11.42 2.14
N ALA A 16 8.20 11.92 2.26
CA ALA A 16 9.14 12.07 1.14
C ALA A 16 9.48 10.73 0.48
N LEU A 17 9.70 9.67 1.27
CA LEU A 17 9.91 8.32 0.76
C LEU A 17 8.66 7.76 0.10
N ALA A 18 7.50 7.94 0.71
CA ALA A 18 6.21 7.50 0.17
C ALA A 18 5.95 8.14 -1.20
N TYR A 19 6.07 9.48 -1.29
CA TYR A 19 5.90 10.19 -2.57
C TYR A 19 6.91 9.70 -3.62
N SER A 20 8.18 9.55 -3.25
CA SER A 20 9.22 9.10 -4.19
C SER A 20 8.95 7.69 -4.72
N ILE A 21 8.65 6.74 -3.83
CA ILE A 21 8.38 5.34 -4.19
C ILE A 21 7.07 5.23 -4.97
N CYS A 22 6.00 5.90 -4.52
CA CYS A 22 4.71 5.88 -5.20
C CYS A 22 4.80 6.53 -6.58
N PHE A 23 5.48 7.65 -6.74
CA PHE A 23 5.71 8.28 -8.03
C PHE A 23 6.51 7.36 -8.97
N ALA A 24 7.58 6.74 -8.47
CA ALA A 24 8.34 5.76 -9.24
C ALA A 24 7.46 4.55 -9.66
N ALA A 25 6.58 4.07 -8.77
CA ALA A 25 5.65 2.99 -9.08
C ALA A 25 4.59 3.40 -10.12
N LEU A 26 4.13 4.63 -10.12
CA LEU A 26 3.19 5.15 -11.12
C LEU A 26 3.83 5.29 -12.50
N VAL A 27 5.10 5.71 -12.58
CA VAL A 27 5.80 5.93 -13.85
C VAL A 27 6.33 4.61 -14.43
N TRP A 28 7.06 3.84 -13.63
CA TRP A 28 7.79 2.64 -14.09
C TRP A 28 7.12 1.32 -13.75
N GLY A 29 6.12 1.34 -12.89
CA GLY A 29 5.38 0.15 -12.47
C GLY A 29 4.38 -0.34 -13.50
N ALA A 30 3.93 -1.57 -13.32
CA ALA A 30 2.81 -2.17 -14.02
C ALA A 30 1.49 -1.98 -13.25
N GLY A 31 0.41 -2.62 -13.70
CA GLY A 31 -0.92 -2.48 -13.10
C GLY A 31 -0.96 -2.64 -11.57
N PRO A 32 -0.44 -3.74 -11.00
CA PRO A 32 -0.45 -3.94 -9.56
C PRO A 32 0.35 -2.91 -8.76
N GLU A 33 1.55 -2.50 -9.24
CA GLU A 33 2.37 -1.48 -8.58
C GLU A 33 1.67 -0.13 -8.56
N ARG A 34 1.08 0.25 -9.69
CA ARG A 34 0.31 1.50 -9.81
C ARG A 34 -0.92 1.49 -8.90
N ALA A 35 -1.64 0.36 -8.85
CA ALA A 35 -2.81 0.23 -7.99
C ALA A 35 -2.44 0.34 -6.50
N VAL A 36 -1.38 -0.33 -6.05
CA VAL A 36 -0.90 -0.24 -4.66
C VAL A 36 -0.47 1.18 -4.32
N ALA A 37 0.28 1.84 -5.22
CA ALA A 37 0.75 3.22 -5.03
C ALA A 37 -0.42 4.21 -4.99
N LEU A 38 -1.45 4.04 -5.83
CA LEU A 38 -2.65 4.88 -5.82
C LEU A 38 -3.42 4.76 -4.50
N VAL A 39 -3.60 3.54 -3.99
CA VAL A 39 -4.25 3.33 -2.68
C VAL A 39 -3.44 4.02 -1.59
N TRP A 40 -2.10 3.90 -1.61
CA TRP A 40 -1.25 4.59 -0.65
C TRP A 40 -1.46 6.12 -0.69
N LEU A 41 -1.31 6.73 -1.87
CA LEU A 41 -1.44 8.18 -2.04
C LEU A 41 -2.82 8.69 -1.66
N VAL A 42 -3.89 8.00 -2.06
CA VAL A 42 -5.26 8.44 -1.78
C VAL A 42 -5.61 8.24 -0.31
N CYS A 43 -5.35 7.08 0.26
CA CYS A 43 -5.76 6.77 1.63
C CYS A 43 -4.88 7.47 2.68
N PHE A 44 -3.55 7.50 2.49
CA PHE A 44 -2.66 8.03 3.52
C PHE A 44 -2.25 9.47 3.26
N GLU A 45 -1.77 9.80 2.07
CA GLU A 45 -1.29 11.17 1.82
C GLU A 45 -2.44 12.16 1.66
N PHE A 46 -3.37 11.88 0.75
CA PHE A 46 -4.47 12.80 0.46
C PHE A 46 -5.49 12.86 1.60
N SER A 47 -5.96 11.72 2.10
CA SER A 47 -6.98 11.69 3.16
C SER A 47 -6.46 12.26 4.48
N LEU A 48 -5.20 11.95 4.87
CA LEU A 48 -4.60 12.52 6.07
C LEU A 48 -4.31 14.01 5.94
N SER A 49 -3.90 14.49 4.76
CA SER A 49 -3.71 15.92 4.51
C SER A 49 -5.03 16.68 4.61
N LEU A 50 -6.11 16.12 4.07
CA LEU A 50 -7.44 16.68 4.17
C LEU A 50 -7.94 16.68 5.63
N TYR A 51 -7.70 15.60 6.37
CA TYR A 51 -8.04 15.50 7.78
C TYR A 51 -7.32 16.57 8.63
N ARG A 52 -6.01 16.73 8.42
CA ARG A 52 -5.20 17.76 9.11
C ARG A 52 -5.69 19.18 8.78
N LEU A 53 -6.05 19.43 7.52
CA LEU A 53 -6.56 20.73 7.08
C LEU A 53 -7.92 21.04 7.72
N ALA A 54 -8.82 20.05 7.84
CA ALA A 54 -10.16 20.23 8.35
C ALA A 54 -10.21 20.41 9.88
N LEU A 55 -9.38 19.69 10.62
CA LEU A 55 -9.44 19.65 12.09
C LEU A 55 -8.28 20.38 12.79
N GLY A 56 -7.23 20.77 12.07
CA GLY A 56 -6.11 21.55 12.60
C GLY A 56 -5.27 20.83 13.67
N THR A 57 -5.47 19.53 13.85
CA THR A 57 -4.88 18.75 14.94
C THR A 57 -3.81 17.80 14.46
N GLY A 58 -2.73 17.69 15.23
CA GLY A 58 -1.78 16.58 15.12
C GLY A 58 -2.42 15.23 15.50
N TYR A 59 -1.76 14.13 15.20
CA TYR A 59 -2.17 12.79 15.62
C TYR A 59 -2.37 12.72 17.13
N GLN A 60 -3.58 12.46 17.58
CA GLN A 60 -3.86 12.13 18.98
C GLN A 60 -3.65 10.63 19.18
N VAL A 61 -2.47 10.25 19.63
CA VAL A 61 -2.11 8.83 19.90
C VAL A 61 -2.82 8.30 21.16
N GLU A 62 -3.37 9.19 21.97
CA GLU A 62 -3.99 8.84 23.26
C GLU A 62 -5.35 8.15 23.11
N THR A 63 -6.08 8.45 22.06
CA THR A 63 -7.40 7.86 21.79
C THR A 63 -7.42 7.14 20.43
N THR A 64 -8.30 6.15 20.30
CA THR A 64 -8.53 5.53 18.99
C THR A 64 -9.27 6.52 18.09
N ASP A 65 -8.57 7.02 17.08
CA ASP A 65 -9.20 7.88 16.07
C ASP A 65 -9.97 7.01 15.06
N LEU A 66 -11.30 7.07 15.13
CA LEU A 66 -12.17 6.29 14.26
C LEU A 66 -11.99 6.65 12.77
N VAL A 67 -11.62 7.89 12.46
CA VAL A 67 -11.38 8.31 11.08
C VAL A 67 -10.12 7.63 10.55
N LEU A 68 -9.03 7.65 11.32
CA LEU A 68 -7.79 6.96 10.96
C LEU A 68 -8.01 5.46 10.81
N ALA A 69 -8.69 4.83 11.78
CA ALA A 69 -9.03 3.41 11.71
C ALA A 69 -9.88 3.06 10.47
N SER A 70 -10.78 3.97 10.06
CA SER A 70 -11.59 3.79 8.84
C SER A 70 -10.76 3.89 7.58
N ILE A 71 -9.81 4.84 7.51
CA ILE A 71 -8.89 4.99 6.38
C ILE A 71 -8.01 3.73 6.25
N ASP A 72 -7.45 3.26 7.36
CA ASP A 72 -6.63 2.04 7.40
C ASP A 72 -7.42 0.81 6.98
N THR A 73 -8.69 0.71 7.41
CA THR A 73 -9.58 -0.38 7.03
C THR A 73 -9.87 -0.35 5.53
N LEU A 74 -10.19 0.82 4.97
CA LEU A 74 -10.43 0.98 3.54
C LEU A 74 -9.20 0.61 2.72
N ALA A 75 -8.03 1.11 3.10
CA ALA A 75 -6.76 0.78 2.45
C ALA A 75 -6.50 -0.74 2.49
N GLY A 76 -6.73 -1.37 3.64
CA GLY A 76 -6.58 -2.81 3.82
C GLY A 76 -7.46 -3.62 2.90
N LEU A 77 -8.76 -3.29 2.81
CA LEU A 77 -9.70 -3.95 1.90
C LEU A 77 -9.28 -3.79 0.43
N LEU A 78 -8.87 -2.59 0.02
CA LEU A 78 -8.39 -2.34 -1.34
C LEU A 78 -7.12 -3.14 -1.65
N TRP A 79 -6.16 -3.21 -0.74
CA TRP A 79 -4.94 -4.00 -0.94
C TRP A 79 -5.20 -5.50 -0.93
N VAL A 80 -6.16 -6.00 -0.15
CA VAL A 80 -6.59 -7.41 -0.23
C VAL A 80 -7.15 -7.70 -1.63
N VAL A 81 -8.02 -6.84 -2.17
CA VAL A 81 -8.57 -7.00 -3.52
C VAL A 81 -7.44 -6.99 -4.57
N ILE A 82 -6.50 -6.05 -4.48
CA ILE A 82 -5.34 -6.00 -5.38
C ILE A 82 -4.51 -7.28 -5.26
N ALA A 83 -4.21 -7.74 -4.03
CA ALA A 83 -3.41 -8.91 -3.75
C ALA A 83 -3.99 -10.21 -4.33
N LEU A 84 -5.32 -10.38 -4.23
CA LEU A 84 -6.02 -11.54 -4.77
C LEU A 84 -6.00 -11.57 -6.30
N ASN A 85 -6.01 -10.41 -6.95
CA ASN A 85 -6.04 -10.30 -8.41
C ASN A 85 -4.65 -10.15 -9.05
N ALA A 86 -3.65 -9.71 -8.32
CA ALA A 86 -2.29 -9.54 -8.83
C ALA A 86 -1.61 -10.88 -9.10
N ASN A 87 -0.89 -10.96 -10.22
CA ASN A 87 -0.04 -12.13 -10.54
C ASN A 87 1.36 -11.99 -9.90
N ARG A 88 1.41 -11.53 -8.63
CA ARG A 88 2.64 -11.27 -7.86
C ARG A 88 2.38 -11.48 -6.38
N ASN A 89 3.42 -11.87 -5.64
CA ASN A 89 3.27 -12.19 -4.22
C ASN A 89 3.44 -10.98 -3.29
N TYR A 90 4.15 -9.92 -3.72
CA TYR A 90 4.44 -8.79 -2.82
C TYR A 90 3.18 -8.05 -2.33
N PRO A 91 2.06 -7.89 -3.10
CA PRO A 91 0.86 -7.25 -2.59
C PRO A 91 0.20 -8.02 -1.44
N LEU A 92 0.41 -9.36 -1.38
CA LEU A 92 -0.06 -10.18 -0.26
C LEU A 92 0.62 -9.78 1.06
N PHE A 93 1.93 -9.49 1.03
CA PHE A 93 2.64 -9.02 2.22
C PHE A 93 2.18 -7.63 2.64
N ILE A 94 1.92 -6.73 1.68
CA ILE A 94 1.37 -5.39 1.97
C ILE A 94 -0.01 -5.52 2.62
N ALA A 95 -0.89 -6.34 2.06
CA ALA A 95 -2.22 -6.59 2.63
C ALA A 95 -2.14 -7.22 4.03
N ALA A 96 -1.24 -8.20 4.24
CA ALA A 96 -1.06 -8.84 5.54
C ALA A 96 -0.59 -7.83 6.62
N LEU A 97 0.34 -6.94 6.28
CA LEU A 97 0.79 -5.87 7.18
C LEU A 97 -0.36 -4.90 7.51
N GLN A 98 -1.23 -4.60 6.56
CA GLN A 98 -2.37 -3.74 6.83
C GLN A 98 -3.43 -4.42 7.69
N LEU A 99 -3.64 -5.73 7.53
CA LEU A 99 -4.51 -6.49 8.45
C LEU A 99 -3.97 -6.47 9.88
N LEU A 100 -2.63 -6.45 10.06
CA LEU A 100 -2.02 -6.28 11.38
C LEU A 100 -2.34 -4.89 11.97
N VAL A 101 -2.28 -3.83 11.17
CA VAL A 101 -2.67 -2.47 11.60
C VAL A 101 -4.15 -2.43 11.99
N MET A 102 -5.04 -3.02 11.18
CA MET A 102 -6.46 -3.11 11.50
C MET A 102 -6.71 -3.85 12.82
N ALA A 103 -5.99 -4.96 13.05
CA ALA A 103 -6.05 -5.69 14.32
C ALA A 103 -5.56 -4.82 15.50
N ALA A 104 -4.51 -4.00 15.31
CA ALA A 104 -4.03 -3.09 16.34
C ALA A 104 -5.08 -2.03 16.71
N HIS A 105 -5.78 -1.45 15.74
CA HIS A 105 -6.90 -0.54 15.99
C HIS A 105 -8.03 -1.23 16.77
N LEU A 106 -8.40 -2.45 16.37
CA LEU A 106 -9.45 -3.22 17.04
C LEU A 106 -9.06 -3.53 18.51
N VAL A 107 -7.84 -4.02 18.74
CA VAL A 107 -7.36 -4.35 20.09
C VAL A 107 -7.30 -3.10 20.95
N ARG A 108 -6.85 -1.96 20.41
CA ARG A 108 -6.83 -0.68 21.14
C ARG A 108 -8.23 -0.21 21.50
N GLY A 109 -9.21 -0.40 20.63
CA GLY A 109 -10.61 -0.06 20.90
C GLY A 109 -11.29 -0.96 21.96
N LEU A 110 -10.78 -2.19 22.12
CA LEU A 110 -11.32 -3.15 23.11
C LEU A 110 -10.59 -3.06 24.47
N ILE A 111 -9.32 -2.67 24.49
CA ILE A 111 -8.46 -2.67 25.66
C ILE A 111 -7.82 -1.30 25.84
N GLU A 112 -8.38 -0.50 26.73
CA GLU A 112 -7.89 0.87 27.01
C GLU A 112 -6.50 0.92 27.66
N SER A 113 -6.06 -0.16 28.31
CA SER A 113 -4.80 -0.23 29.06
C SER A 113 -3.55 -0.44 28.21
N ILE A 114 -3.65 -0.47 26.86
CA ILE A 114 -2.48 -0.63 26.00
C ILE A 114 -1.62 0.63 26.05
N ALA A 115 -0.32 0.45 26.28
CA ALA A 115 0.62 1.56 26.29
C ALA A 115 0.60 2.32 24.94
N PRO A 116 0.44 3.67 24.95
CA PRO A 116 0.35 4.46 23.71
C PRO A 116 1.53 4.26 22.76
N ILE A 117 2.73 4.07 23.30
CA ILE A 117 3.95 3.78 22.54
C ILE A 117 3.87 2.45 21.78
N ALA A 118 3.37 1.38 22.43
CA ALA A 118 3.21 0.09 21.78
C ALA A 118 2.23 0.18 20.60
N TYR A 119 1.11 0.85 20.82
CA TYR A 119 0.12 1.10 19.77
C TYR A 119 0.71 1.92 18.61
N ALA A 120 1.45 3.01 18.90
CA ALA A 120 2.10 3.81 17.88
C ALA A 120 3.09 2.99 17.01
N ILE A 121 3.87 2.10 17.65
CA ILE A 121 4.80 1.21 16.92
C ILE A 121 4.02 0.24 16.03
N MET A 122 2.93 -0.34 16.52
CA MET A 122 2.11 -1.30 15.78
C MET A 122 1.44 -0.69 14.54
N ILE A 123 1.17 0.61 14.54
CA ILE A 123 0.60 1.31 13.38
C ILE A 123 1.70 1.77 12.43
N VAL A 124 2.77 2.35 12.95
CA VAL A 124 3.78 3.02 12.12
C VAL A 124 4.77 2.04 11.47
N ALA A 125 5.22 1.01 12.20
CA ALA A 125 6.22 0.08 11.68
C ALA A 125 5.75 -0.69 10.43
N PRO A 126 4.50 -1.20 10.37
CA PRO A 126 4.00 -1.83 9.14
C PRO A 126 4.03 -0.89 7.93
N GLY A 127 3.74 0.41 8.10
CA GLY A 127 3.77 1.40 7.02
C GLY A 127 5.16 1.50 6.37
N TRP A 128 6.22 1.55 7.16
CA TRP A 128 7.60 1.53 6.63
C TRP A 128 7.89 0.25 5.86
N LEU A 129 7.52 -0.91 6.41
CA LEU A 129 7.71 -2.20 5.74
C LEU A 129 6.94 -2.29 4.43
N GLN A 130 5.73 -1.77 4.37
CA GLN A 130 4.93 -1.72 3.13
C GLN A 130 5.61 -0.90 2.04
N LEU A 131 6.19 0.26 2.36
CA LEU A 131 6.96 1.08 1.41
C LEU A 131 8.19 0.33 0.88
N PHE A 132 8.96 -0.32 1.75
CA PHE A 132 10.10 -1.13 1.33
C PHE A 132 9.68 -2.32 0.46
N ILE A 133 8.58 -2.98 0.78
CA ILE A 133 8.05 -4.10 -0.01
C ILE A 133 7.58 -3.60 -1.38
N LEU A 134 6.93 -2.43 -1.46
CA LEU A 134 6.55 -1.82 -2.73
C LEU A 134 7.77 -1.46 -3.57
N ALA A 135 8.79 -0.86 -2.98
CA ALA A 135 10.06 -0.54 -3.67
C ALA A 135 10.76 -1.79 -4.18
N ALA A 136 10.83 -2.85 -3.37
CA ALA A 136 11.38 -4.14 -3.79
C ALA A 136 10.56 -4.79 -4.91
N GLY A 137 9.23 -4.73 -4.83
CA GLY A 137 8.31 -5.19 -5.85
C GLY A 137 8.52 -4.47 -7.19
N LEU A 138 8.63 -3.15 -7.14
CA LEU A 138 8.91 -2.30 -8.31
C LEU A 138 10.28 -2.63 -8.93
N THR A 139 11.32 -2.76 -8.12
CA THR A 139 12.67 -3.10 -8.57
C THR A 139 12.68 -4.45 -9.28
N ARG A 140 12.05 -5.48 -8.69
CA ARG A 140 11.91 -6.81 -9.30
C ARG A 140 11.09 -6.76 -10.59
N HIS A 141 10.06 -5.91 -10.67
CA HIS A 141 9.30 -5.71 -11.90
C HIS A 141 10.19 -5.16 -13.01
N ILE A 142 10.95 -4.09 -12.74
CA ILE A 142 11.84 -3.46 -13.72
C ILE A 142 12.91 -4.44 -14.20
N GLN A 143 13.55 -5.17 -13.29
CA GLN A 143 14.54 -6.20 -13.62
C GLN A 143 13.96 -7.30 -14.51
N ARG A 144 12.78 -7.81 -14.12
CA ARG A 144 12.10 -8.87 -14.89
C ARG A 144 11.67 -8.39 -16.28
N LYS A 145 11.14 -7.18 -16.38
CA LYS A 145 10.75 -6.58 -17.67
C LYS A 145 11.94 -6.41 -18.61
N ARG A 146 13.11 -6.04 -18.06
CA ARG A 146 14.36 -5.92 -18.84
C ARG A 146 14.91 -7.27 -19.29
N GLY A 147 14.80 -8.32 -18.46
CA GLY A 147 15.38 -9.64 -18.78
C GLY A 147 14.47 -10.53 -19.62
N TYR A 148 13.16 -10.50 -19.40
CA TYR A 148 12.21 -11.45 -20.02
C TYR A 148 11.15 -10.78 -20.91
N GLY A 149 11.15 -9.43 -21.01
CA GLY A 149 10.16 -8.70 -21.77
C GLY A 149 8.79 -8.59 -21.09
N PRO A 150 7.73 -8.20 -21.83
CA PRO A 150 6.39 -8.01 -21.27
C PRO A 150 5.78 -9.34 -20.80
N TYR A 151 5.15 -9.34 -19.63
CA TYR A 151 4.51 -10.52 -19.05
C TYR A 151 3.17 -10.13 -18.38
N ARG A 152 2.32 -11.14 -18.14
CA ARG A 152 0.97 -10.95 -17.60
C ARG A 152 1.01 -10.34 -16.19
N GLU A 153 0.29 -9.23 -15.99
CA GLU A 153 0.29 -8.45 -14.76
C GLU A 153 -0.75 -8.95 -13.75
N TRP A 154 -1.93 -9.35 -14.22
CA TRP A 154 -3.05 -9.77 -13.40
C TRP A 154 -3.36 -11.26 -13.59
N ARG A 155 -3.84 -11.95 -12.55
CA ARG A 155 -4.17 -13.38 -12.60
C ARG A 155 -5.40 -13.65 -13.46
N VAL A 156 -6.43 -12.82 -13.32
CA VAL A 156 -7.67 -12.91 -14.09
C VAL A 156 -7.75 -11.70 -14.99
N PRO A 157 -8.10 -11.83 -16.28
CA PRO A 157 -8.49 -10.66 -17.05
C PRO A 157 -9.69 -10.07 -16.31
N VAL A 158 -9.54 -8.81 -15.83
CA VAL A 158 -10.60 -8.13 -15.07
C VAL A 158 -11.79 -7.94 -16.00
N ARG A 159 -12.67 -8.93 -16.03
CA ARG A 159 -14.01 -8.83 -16.63
C ARG A 159 -15.00 -8.14 -15.67
N TRP A 160 -14.48 -7.21 -14.87
CA TRP A 160 -15.31 -6.37 -14.05
C TRP A 160 -15.91 -5.29 -14.98
N PHE A 161 -17.20 -5.40 -15.21
CA PHE A 161 -17.95 -4.61 -16.17
C PHE A 161 -17.58 -4.92 -17.64
N GLY A 162 -18.49 -5.53 -18.38
CA GLY A 162 -18.42 -5.88 -19.79
C GLY A 162 -18.16 -4.74 -20.79
N LEU A 163 -17.37 -3.74 -20.40
CA LEU A 163 -17.08 -2.49 -21.11
C LEU A 163 -15.73 -2.48 -21.84
N LEU A 164 -14.90 -3.52 -21.67
CA LEU A 164 -13.67 -3.61 -22.46
C LEU A 164 -13.81 -4.73 -23.48
N PRO A 165 -13.64 -4.43 -24.78
CA PRO A 165 -13.65 -5.45 -25.82
C PRO A 165 -12.55 -6.49 -25.50
N ALA A 166 -12.89 -7.77 -25.64
CA ALA A 166 -11.93 -8.86 -25.56
C ALA A 166 -10.73 -8.51 -26.43
N GLN A 167 -9.59 -8.21 -25.83
CA GLN A 167 -8.35 -8.14 -26.60
C GLN A 167 -8.16 -9.53 -27.18
N ARG A 168 -8.38 -9.60 -28.50
CA ARG A 168 -8.14 -10.78 -29.32
C ARG A 168 -6.71 -11.25 -29.00
N GLU A 169 -6.59 -12.42 -28.41
CA GLU A 169 -5.30 -13.08 -28.21
C GLU A 169 -4.60 -13.12 -29.57
N LYS A 170 -3.65 -12.21 -29.76
CA LYS A 170 -2.69 -12.36 -30.85
C LYS A 170 -1.89 -13.60 -30.52
N GLY A 171 -2.19 -14.67 -31.27
CA GLY A 171 -1.66 -16.00 -31.08
C GLY A 171 -0.14 -15.96 -30.92
N TRP A 172 0.33 -16.45 -29.80
CA TRP A 172 1.71 -16.85 -29.59
C TRP A 172 1.92 -18.17 -30.34
N CYS A 173 1.85 -18.13 -31.69
CA CYS A 173 2.42 -19.19 -32.46
C CYS A 173 3.94 -19.05 -32.39
N HIS A 174 4.52 -19.87 -31.60
CA HIS A 174 5.93 -20.21 -31.60
C HIS A 174 6.28 -20.76 -32.96
N ASP A 175 6.92 -19.97 -33.83
CA ASP A 175 7.74 -20.51 -34.89
C ASP A 175 9.08 -20.96 -34.31
N ARG A 176 9.18 -22.25 -33.96
CA ARG A 176 10.46 -22.93 -33.72
C ARG A 176 10.96 -23.44 -35.07
N ARG A 177 11.92 -22.77 -35.65
CA ARG A 177 12.87 -23.37 -36.53
C ARG A 177 14.28 -23.02 -36.13
#